data_e3f208452a51b9e7309587d3ea1bc82b
#
_entry.id   e3f208452a51b9e7309587d3ea1bc82b
#
_cell.length_a   1.000
_cell.length_b   1.000
_cell.length_c   1.000
_cell.angle_alpha   90.00
_cell.angle_beta   90.00
_cell.angle_gamma   90.00
#
_symmetry.space_group_name_H-M   'P 1'
#
loop_
_entity.id
_entity.type
_entity.pdbx_description
1 polymer ?
#
loop_
_entity_poly.entity_id
_entity_poly.type
_entity_poly.pdbx_seq_one_letter_code
_entity_poly.pdbx_strand_id
1 'polypeptide(L)'
;DYFFGKNILHLPTVKCHIYTTTTGAMKNAFGGLLATHRHYTHSWIHRTLVDLLAIQKEIHSGLFAIMDGTTAGNGPGPRTMFPVVKDYMLASSDQVAIDAVAAKMMGFDPMSLEYIRVAHDDGLGVGDPRDIEIVGDDPDQVRRESWGFSVGDNGASMVGDFIWFGPLKPVQKLLMHTPLVNAFIFGSEAYHDYYRWPLKDKKTFEDWRANTHWG
;
A
#
# COMPACT_ATOMS: atom_id res chain seq x y z
N ASP A 1 24.96 3.85 5.02
CA ASP A 1 25.59 3.17 6.19
C ASP A 1 24.61 2.91 7.33
N TYR A 2 23.64 3.79 7.61
CA TYR A 2 22.74 3.63 8.77
C TYR A 2 21.92 2.33 8.73
N PHE A 3 21.42 1.94 7.56
CA PHE A 3 20.54 0.77 7.40
C PHE A 3 21.29 -0.56 7.23
N PHE A 4 22.58 -0.53 6.88
CA PHE A 4 23.34 -1.76 6.64
C PHE A 4 23.42 -2.64 7.88
N GLY A 5 23.13 -3.94 7.69
CA GLY A 5 23.18 -4.95 8.73
C GLY A 5 22.13 -4.80 9.85
N LYS A 6 21.14 -3.91 9.69
CA LYS A 6 20.03 -3.76 10.63
C LYS A 6 18.90 -4.71 10.27
N ASN A 7 18.21 -5.23 11.30
CA ASN A 7 16.92 -5.86 11.09
C ASN A 7 15.83 -4.80 10.92
N ILE A 8 14.91 -5.03 10.01
CA ILE A 8 13.76 -4.15 9.77
C ILE A 8 12.47 -4.89 10.11
N LEU A 9 11.65 -4.26 10.93
CA LEU A 9 10.27 -4.68 11.18
C LEU A 9 9.33 -3.70 10.47
N HIS A 10 8.61 -4.19 9.47
CA HIS A 10 7.55 -3.44 8.81
C HIS A 10 6.24 -3.59 9.58
N LEU A 11 5.55 -2.47 9.80
CA LEU A 11 4.24 -2.41 10.48
C LEU A 11 3.20 -1.78 9.53
N PRO A 12 2.85 -2.41 8.41
CA PRO A 12 1.85 -1.89 7.49
C PRO A 12 0.43 -2.16 7.99
N THR A 13 -0.54 -1.42 7.44
CA THR A 13 -1.97 -1.68 7.61
C THR A 13 -2.55 -2.26 6.33
N VAL A 14 -3.47 -3.22 6.45
CA VAL A 14 -4.23 -3.77 5.31
C VAL A 14 -5.13 -2.68 4.72
N LYS A 15 -4.85 -2.26 3.50
CA LYS A 15 -5.64 -1.20 2.85
C LYS A 15 -5.49 -1.15 1.34
N CYS A 16 -6.51 -0.64 0.67
CA CYS A 16 -6.48 -0.31 -0.74
C CYS A 16 -5.54 0.86 -1.05
N HIS A 17 -5.11 0.94 -2.30
CA HIS A 17 -4.29 2.03 -2.83
C HIS A 17 -4.60 2.26 -4.31
N ILE A 18 -4.80 3.53 -4.67
CA ILE A 18 -5.22 3.96 -6.02
C ILE A 18 -4.31 3.48 -7.17
N TYR A 19 -2.98 3.37 -6.95
CA TYR A 19 -2.02 3.01 -8.01
C TYR A 19 -1.52 1.57 -7.95
N THR A 20 -1.52 0.96 -6.78
CA THR A 20 -0.99 -0.40 -6.58
C THR A 20 -2.07 -1.40 -6.16
N THR A 21 -3.33 -1.00 -6.18
CA THR A 21 -4.50 -1.74 -5.70
C THR A 21 -4.47 -1.97 -4.20
N THR A 22 -3.34 -2.43 -3.65
CA THR A 22 -3.11 -2.63 -2.21
C THR A 22 -1.86 -1.92 -1.75
N THR A 23 -1.79 -1.65 -0.45
CA THR A 23 -0.54 -1.34 0.24
C THR A 23 -0.23 -2.49 1.19
N GLY A 24 1.04 -2.71 1.46
CA GLY A 24 1.46 -3.77 2.36
C GLY A 24 2.90 -3.59 2.81
N ALA A 25 3.56 -4.71 3.10
CA ALA A 25 4.93 -4.74 3.58
C ALA A 25 5.92 -4.23 2.53
N MET A 26 5.76 -4.64 1.27
CA MET A 26 6.64 -4.19 0.18
C MET A 26 6.58 -2.66 0.01
N LYS A 27 5.36 -2.08 0.09
CA LYS A 27 5.20 -0.63 -0.08
C LYS A 27 5.62 0.18 1.16
N ASN A 28 5.75 -0.44 2.32
CA ASN A 28 6.10 0.27 3.56
C ASN A 28 7.49 0.93 3.47
N ALA A 29 8.44 0.29 2.79
CA ALA A 29 9.77 0.83 2.54
C ALA A 29 9.79 2.08 1.64
N PHE A 30 8.77 2.29 0.81
CA PHE A 30 8.65 3.44 -0.07
C PHE A 30 8.72 4.78 0.69
N GLY A 31 8.18 4.81 1.91
CA GLY A 31 8.25 5.99 2.77
C GLY A 31 9.58 6.19 3.47
N GLY A 32 10.30 5.11 3.78
CA GLY A 32 11.52 5.11 4.59
C GLY A 32 12.82 5.19 3.79
N LEU A 33 12.87 4.58 2.61
CA LEU A 33 14.09 4.50 1.80
C LEU A 33 14.17 5.55 0.69
N LEU A 34 13.04 6.09 0.24
CA LEU A 34 13.03 7.09 -0.83
C LEU A 34 12.99 8.52 -0.28
N ALA A 35 13.54 9.45 -1.07
CA ALA A 35 13.52 10.87 -0.76
C ALA A 35 12.09 11.43 -0.67
N THR A 36 11.94 12.61 -0.06
CA THR A 36 10.64 13.29 0.10
C THR A 36 9.92 13.52 -1.24
N HIS A 37 10.66 13.79 -2.30
CA HIS A 37 10.12 14.04 -3.63
C HIS A 37 9.89 12.77 -4.47
N ARG A 38 9.78 11.59 -3.84
CA ARG A 38 9.58 10.26 -4.47
C ARG A 38 8.37 10.15 -5.40
N HIS A 39 7.51 11.16 -5.46
CA HIS A 39 6.29 11.14 -6.28
C HIS A 39 6.55 10.90 -7.78
N TYR A 40 7.73 11.26 -8.29
CA TYR A 40 8.09 10.98 -9.68
C TYR A 40 8.16 9.47 -10.02
N THR A 41 8.32 8.60 -9.02
CA THR A 41 8.38 7.15 -9.23
C THR A 41 7.01 6.50 -9.47
N HIS A 42 5.89 7.24 -9.29
CA HIS A 42 4.55 6.68 -9.44
C HIS A 42 4.29 6.10 -10.83
N SER A 43 4.91 6.65 -11.89
CA SER A 43 4.80 6.07 -13.24
C SER A 43 5.45 4.69 -13.38
N TRP A 44 6.25 4.28 -12.40
CA TRP A 44 6.97 3.02 -12.36
C TRP A 44 6.80 2.32 -11.01
N ILE A 45 5.70 2.62 -10.31
CA ILE A 45 5.52 2.26 -8.91
C ILE A 45 5.70 0.77 -8.65
N HIS A 46 5.18 -0.09 -9.51
CA HIS A 46 5.27 -1.54 -9.34
C HIS A 46 6.72 -2.03 -9.37
N ARG A 47 7.50 -1.59 -10.37
CA ARG A 47 8.93 -1.92 -10.46
C ARG A 47 9.73 -1.30 -9.33
N THR A 48 9.43 -0.06 -8.95
CA THR A 48 10.07 0.60 -7.81
C THR A 48 9.89 -0.19 -6.51
N LEU A 49 8.72 -0.79 -6.27
CA LEU A 49 8.49 -1.61 -5.08
C LEU A 49 9.32 -2.90 -5.10
N VAL A 50 9.46 -3.52 -6.26
CA VAL A 50 10.30 -4.72 -6.43
C VAL A 50 11.77 -4.39 -6.21
N ASP A 51 12.27 -3.31 -6.82
CA ASP A 51 13.66 -2.84 -6.62
C ASP A 51 13.94 -2.52 -5.16
N LEU A 52 13.01 -1.85 -4.47
CA LEU A 52 13.14 -1.53 -3.04
C LEU A 52 13.20 -2.80 -2.18
N LEU A 53 12.43 -3.84 -2.51
CA LEU A 53 12.51 -5.12 -1.80
C LEU A 53 13.85 -5.81 -2.05
N ALA A 54 14.34 -5.82 -3.29
CA ALA A 54 15.65 -6.38 -3.63
C ALA A 54 16.78 -5.66 -2.85
N ILE A 55 16.76 -4.31 -2.82
CA ILE A 55 17.72 -3.51 -2.04
C ILE A 55 17.62 -3.85 -0.55
N GLN A 56 16.43 -3.95 0.01
CA GLN A 56 16.25 -4.29 1.42
C GLN A 56 16.84 -5.67 1.75
N LYS A 57 16.61 -6.67 0.90
CA LYS A 57 17.15 -8.01 1.07
C LYS A 57 18.69 -8.05 1.01
N GLU A 58 19.29 -7.12 0.27
CA GLU A 58 20.76 -6.99 0.19
C GLU A 58 21.35 -6.29 1.41
N ILE A 59 20.74 -5.20 1.87
CA ILE A 59 21.35 -4.33 2.90
C ILE A 59 20.98 -4.71 4.34
N HIS A 60 19.86 -5.39 4.57
CA HIS A 60 19.39 -5.75 5.90
C HIS A 60 19.74 -7.18 6.28
N SER A 61 20.04 -7.40 7.56
CA SER A 61 20.30 -8.74 8.11
C SER A 61 19.03 -9.58 8.23
N GLY A 62 17.85 -8.94 8.32
CA GLY A 62 16.56 -9.60 8.36
C GLY A 62 15.43 -8.62 8.09
N LEU A 63 14.40 -9.12 7.43
CA LEU A 63 13.15 -8.42 7.16
C LEU A 63 12.01 -9.21 7.79
N PHE A 64 11.13 -8.53 8.50
CA PHE A 64 9.92 -9.09 9.04
C PHE A 64 8.78 -8.08 8.91
N ALA A 65 7.57 -8.57 8.74
CA ALA A 65 6.39 -7.71 8.70
C ALA A 65 5.31 -8.22 9.64
N ILE A 66 4.68 -7.30 10.37
CA ILE A 66 3.43 -7.52 11.10
C ILE A 66 2.42 -6.54 10.51
N MET A 67 1.40 -7.08 9.85
CA MET A 67 0.41 -6.28 9.12
C MET A 67 -0.88 -6.21 9.92
N ASP A 68 -1.27 -4.98 10.27
CA ASP A 68 -2.49 -4.70 10.99
C ASP A 68 -3.70 -4.72 10.05
N GLY A 69 -4.60 -5.65 10.28
CA GLY A 69 -5.90 -5.79 9.64
C GLY A 69 -7.05 -5.72 10.64
N THR A 70 -6.83 -5.22 11.87
CA THR A 70 -7.91 -5.03 12.86
C THR A 70 -8.99 -4.11 12.29
N THR A 71 -8.58 -2.98 11.72
CA THR A 71 -9.42 -2.14 10.87
C THR A 71 -8.75 -1.93 9.51
N ALA A 72 -9.28 -2.61 8.51
CA ALA A 72 -8.77 -2.50 7.14
C ALA A 72 -9.37 -1.29 6.41
N GLY A 73 -8.65 -0.78 5.42
CA GLY A 73 -9.08 0.38 4.62
C GLY A 73 -9.58 -0.01 3.24
N ASN A 74 -10.88 0.16 2.98
CA ASN A 74 -11.49 -0.04 1.66
C ASN A 74 -11.64 1.29 0.90
N GLY A 75 -11.55 1.29 -0.43
CA GLY A 75 -11.77 2.48 -1.27
C GLY A 75 -10.48 3.17 -1.71
N PRO A 76 -10.55 4.45 -2.16
CA PRO A 76 -9.45 5.14 -2.83
C PRO A 76 -8.34 5.59 -1.86
N GLY A 77 -7.61 4.58 -1.34
CA GLY A 77 -6.48 4.82 -0.44
C GLY A 77 -5.30 5.54 -1.11
N PRO A 78 -4.38 6.06 -0.32
CA PRO A 78 -4.19 5.77 1.09
C PRO A 78 -4.89 6.73 2.08
N ARG A 79 -5.47 7.85 1.64
CA ARG A 79 -5.98 8.91 2.53
C ARG A 79 -7.50 8.99 2.62
N THR A 80 -8.24 8.44 1.67
CA THR A 80 -9.72 8.58 1.56
C THR A 80 -10.42 7.23 1.59
N MET A 81 -10.02 6.37 2.51
CA MET A 81 -10.58 5.02 2.67
C MET A 81 -11.76 5.01 3.62
N PHE A 82 -12.57 3.96 3.51
CA PHE A 82 -13.60 3.62 4.47
C PHE A 82 -13.04 2.56 5.42
N PRO A 83 -13.06 2.79 6.75
CA PRO A 83 -12.60 1.80 7.72
C PRO A 83 -13.58 0.62 7.78
N VAL A 84 -13.05 -0.59 7.73
CA VAL A 84 -13.82 -1.83 7.82
C VAL A 84 -13.17 -2.73 8.87
N VAL A 85 -13.86 -3.02 9.95
CA VAL A 85 -13.37 -3.89 11.02
C VAL A 85 -13.28 -5.33 10.48
N LYS A 86 -12.11 -5.94 10.63
CA LYS A 86 -11.79 -7.29 10.17
C LYS A 86 -11.16 -8.17 11.25
N ASP A 87 -10.55 -7.57 12.26
CA ASP A 87 -9.96 -8.27 13.42
C ASP A 87 -8.87 -9.29 13.05
N TYR A 88 -8.09 -9.01 12.01
CA TYR A 88 -6.96 -9.83 11.58
C TYR A 88 -5.62 -9.17 11.88
N MET A 89 -4.65 -10.01 12.22
CA MET A 89 -3.23 -9.69 12.24
C MET A 89 -2.49 -10.72 11.39
N LEU A 90 -1.64 -10.26 10.48
CA LEU A 90 -0.81 -11.12 9.65
C LEU A 90 0.66 -10.88 9.99
N ALA A 91 1.49 -11.91 9.94
CA ALA A 91 2.93 -11.77 10.15
C ALA A 91 3.71 -12.70 9.21
N SER A 92 4.83 -12.23 8.68
CA SER A 92 5.70 -13.03 7.81
C SER A 92 7.10 -12.43 7.71
N SER A 93 8.09 -13.27 7.47
CA SER A 93 9.42 -12.88 7.00
C SER A 93 9.48 -12.71 5.48
N ASP A 94 8.46 -13.15 4.75
CA ASP A 94 8.30 -12.94 3.32
C ASP A 94 7.30 -11.80 3.05
N GLN A 95 7.82 -10.66 2.56
CA GLN A 95 7.03 -9.46 2.29
C GLN A 95 6.10 -9.63 1.10
N VAL A 96 6.44 -10.50 0.16
CA VAL A 96 5.59 -10.81 -1.00
C VAL A 96 4.43 -11.69 -0.56
N ALA A 97 4.71 -12.71 0.26
CA ALA A 97 3.69 -13.64 0.74
C ALA A 97 2.63 -12.95 1.62
N ILE A 98 3.06 -12.10 2.56
CA ILE A 98 2.10 -11.38 3.41
C ILE A 98 1.22 -10.42 2.60
N ASP A 99 1.78 -9.74 1.59
CA ASP A 99 1.03 -8.85 0.70
C ASP A 99 0.07 -9.64 -0.19
N ALA A 100 0.47 -10.83 -0.66
CA ALA A 100 -0.36 -11.72 -1.46
C ALA A 100 -1.56 -12.25 -0.67
N VAL A 101 -1.34 -12.72 0.57
CA VAL A 101 -2.41 -13.19 1.45
C VAL A 101 -3.38 -12.05 1.77
N ALA A 102 -2.87 -10.87 2.14
CA ALA A 102 -3.70 -9.71 2.42
C ALA A 102 -4.52 -9.28 1.19
N ALA A 103 -3.92 -9.22 -0.01
CA ALA A 103 -4.61 -8.89 -1.25
C ALA A 103 -5.75 -9.89 -1.55
N LYS A 104 -5.48 -11.18 -1.37
CA LYS A 104 -6.48 -12.24 -1.55
C LYS A 104 -7.65 -12.09 -0.55
N MET A 105 -7.37 -11.84 0.73
CA MET A 105 -8.41 -11.59 1.74
C MET A 105 -9.24 -10.35 1.41
N MET A 106 -8.62 -9.31 0.87
CA MET A 106 -9.32 -8.12 0.39
C MET A 106 -10.26 -8.41 -0.80
N GLY A 107 -10.05 -9.51 -1.53
CA GLY A 107 -10.86 -9.91 -2.68
C GLY A 107 -10.20 -9.68 -4.03
N PHE A 108 -8.89 -9.37 -4.05
CA PHE A 108 -8.12 -9.23 -5.27
C PHE A 108 -7.39 -10.52 -5.62
N ASP A 109 -7.11 -10.75 -6.90
CA ASP A 109 -6.17 -11.78 -7.34
C ASP A 109 -4.74 -11.27 -7.18
N PRO A 110 -3.92 -11.83 -6.25
CA PRO A 110 -2.57 -11.35 -6.01
C PRO A 110 -1.67 -11.41 -7.24
N MET A 111 -1.82 -12.44 -8.08
CA MET A 111 -1.00 -12.61 -9.28
C MET A 111 -1.40 -11.65 -10.41
N SER A 112 -2.56 -11.02 -10.34
CA SER A 112 -2.93 -9.90 -11.21
C SER A 112 -2.26 -8.58 -10.82
N LEU A 113 -1.75 -8.47 -9.58
CA LEU A 113 -1.07 -7.28 -9.07
C LEU A 113 0.39 -7.29 -9.52
N GLU A 114 0.76 -6.39 -10.43
CA GLU A 114 2.06 -6.41 -11.11
C GLU A 114 3.24 -6.47 -10.13
N TYR A 115 3.24 -5.70 -9.03
CA TYR A 115 4.35 -5.69 -8.09
C TYR A 115 4.53 -7.01 -7.32
N ILE A 116 3.42 -7.72 -7.01
CA ILE A 116 3.46 -9.04 -6.38
C ILE A 116 3.97 -10.08 -7.39
N ARG A 117 3.36 -10.10 -8.58
CA ARG A 117 3.74 -11.04 -9.64
C ARG A 117 5.21 -10.90 -10.02
N VAL A 118 5.69 -9.67 -10.26
CA VAL A 118 7.09 -9.45 -10.63
C VAL A 118 8.04 -9.84 -9.52
N ALA A 119 7.74 -9.52 -8.26
CA ALA A 119 8.56 -9.94 -7.13
C ALA A 119 8.61 -11.48 -6.98
N HIS A 120 7.50 -12.17 -7.28
CA HIS A 120 7.44 -13.62 -7.32
C HIS A 120 8.31 -14.19 -8.47
N ASP A 121 8.14 -13.65 -9.67
CA ASP A 121 8.88 -14.08 -10.86
C ASP A 121 10.40 -13.86 -10.70
N ASP A 122 10.80 -12.78 -10.03
CA ASP A 122 12.20 -12.44 -9.71
C ASP A 122 12.75 -13.24 -8.50
N GLY A 123 11.96 -14.12 -7.88
CA GLY A 123 12.39 -14.98 -6.77
C GLY A 123 12.59 -14.23 -5.45
N LEU A 124 11.97 -13.04 -5.29
CA LEU A 124 12.07 -12.24 -4.08
C LEU A 124 11.10 -12.67 -2.97
N GLY A 125 10.16 -13.56 -3.26
CA GLY A 125 9.21 -14.13 -2.31
C GLY A 125 8.09 -14.87 -3.02
N VAL A 126 7.12 -15.41 -2.27
CA VAL A 126 6.03 -16.24 -2.80
C VAL A 126 4.77 -15.38 -3.00
N GLY A 127 4.38 -15.14 -4.25
CA GLY A 127 3.21 -14.33 -4.60
C GLY A 127 1.92 -15.12 -4.86
N ASP A 128 2.02 -16.42 -5.19
CA ASP A 128 0.86 -17.26 -5.40
C ASP A 128 0.32 -17.81 -4.06
N PRO A 129 -0.90 -17.47 -3.64
CA PRO A 129 -1.46 -17.95 -2.38
C PRO A 129 -1.56 -19.47 -2.26
N ARG A 130 -1.54 -20.19 -3.37
CA ARG A 130 -1.57 -21.67 -3.38
C ARG A 130 -0.26 -22.29 -2.87
N ASP A 131 0.83 -21.56 -3.00
CA ASP A 131 2.18 -21.98 -2.61
C ASP A 131 2.59 -21.42 -1.23
N ILE A 132 1.69 -20.66 -0.56
CA ILE A 132 1.93 -20.06 0.74
C ILE A 132 1.36 -20.97 1.83
N GLU A 133 2.21 -21.40 2.75
CA GLU A 133 1.78 -22.04 3.98
C GLU A 133 1.22 -20.98 4.95
N ILE A 134 -0.04 -21.11 5.32
CA ILE A 134 -0.71 -20.24 6.28
C ILE A 134 -0.85 -21.02 7.58
N VAL A 135 -0.33 -20.47 8.67
CA VAL A 135 -0.41 -21.01 10.02
C VAL A 135 -1.06 -20.00 10.95
N GLY A 136 -1.67 -20.44 12.04
CA GLY A 136 -2.31 -19.56 13.02
C GLY A 136 -3.64 -20.11 13.51
N ASP A 137 -4.52 -19.22 13.96
CA ASP A 137 -5.77 -19.62 14.64
C ASP A 137 -6.74 -20.32 13.71
N ASP A 138 -6.98 -19.80 12.50
CA ASP A 138 -7.84 -20.42 11.49
C ASP A 138 -7.30 -20.21 10.06
N PRO A 139 -6.32 -21.03 9.63
CA PRO A 139 -5.75 -20.94 8.29
C PRO A 139 -6.77 -21.15 7.17
N ASP A 140 -7.75 -22.02 7.39
CA ASP A 140 -8.78 -22.33 6.39
C ASP A 140 -9.77 -21.18 6.23
N GLN A 141 -10.07 -20.45 7.30
CA GLN A 141 -10.86 -19.23 7.20
C GLN A 141 -10.10 -18.18 6.39
N VAL A 142 -8.82 -17.93 6.67
CA VAL A 142 -7.98 -17.00 5.90
C VAL A 142 -7.99 -17.35 4.41
N ARG A 143 -7.89 -18.64 4.07
CA ARG A 143 -7.96 -19.11 2.68
C ARG A 143 -9.32 -18.87 2.02
N ARG A 144 -10.41 -18.86 2.78
CA ARG A 144 -11.78 -18.62 2.26
C ARG A 144 -12.15 -17.14 2.22
N GLU A 145 -11.50 -16.30 3.04
CA GLU A 145 -11.83 -14.88 3.13
C GLU A 145 -11.79 -14.18 1.76
N SER A 146 -12.81 -13.38 1.51
CA SER A 146 -12.88 -12.45 0.39
C SER A 146 -13.82 -11.31 0.78
N TRP A 147 -13.23 -10.14 1.05
CA TRP A 147 -13.98 -9.02 1.62
C TRP A 147 -14.69 -8.15 0.57
N GLY A 148 -14.45 -8.41 -0.71
CA GLY A 148 -15.07 -7.65 -1.80
C GLY A 148 -14.64 -6.18 -1.83
N PHE A 149 -13.41 -5.87 -1.43
CA PHE A 149 -12.89 -4.51 -1.47
C PHE A 149 -12.75 -4.02 -2.92
N SER A 150 -12.85 -2.72 -3.09
CA SER A 150 -12.64 -2.05 -4.36
C SER A 150 -11.83 -0.77 -4.15
N VAL A 151 -10.98 -0.44 -5.10
CA VAL A 151 -10.11 0.75 -4.97
C VAL A 151 -10.91 2.04 -5.10
N GLY A 152 -11.73 2.17 -6.15
CA GLY A 152 -12.42 3.42 -6.47
C GLY A 152 -11.46 4.56 -6.80
N ASP A 153 -12.02 5.76 -7.01
CA ASP A 153 -11.30 6.97 -7.35
C ASP A 153 -11.58 8.12 -6.38
N ASN A 154 -10.67 9.08 -6.30
CA ASN A 154 -10.86 10.35 -5.64
C ASN A 154 -10.29 11.50 -6.48
N GLY A 155 -10.63 12.75 -6.14
CA GLY A 155 -10.19 13.91 -6.93
C GLY A 155 -8.67 14.05 -7.05
N ALA A 156 -7.91 13.63 -6.03
CA ALA A 156 -6.45 13.67 -6.09
C ALA A 156 -5.88 12.55 -6.98
N SER A 157 -6.52 11.35 -7.00
CA SER A 157 -6.11 10.27 -7.91
C SER A 157 -6.31 10.64 -9.37
N MET A 158 -7.44 11.27 -9.70
CA MET A 158 -7.71 11.73 -11.06
C MET A 158 -6.66 12.72 -11.58
N VAL A 159 -6.18 13.64 -10.74
CA VAL A 159 -5.08 14.54 -11.11
C VAL A 159 -3.77 13.76 -11.27
N GLY A 160 -3.51 12.81 -10.37
CA GLY A 160 -2.35 11.92 -10.46
C GLY A 160 -2.35 11.09 -11.74
N ASP A 161 -3.47 10.51 -12.12
CA ASP A 161 -3.60 9.72 -13.36
C ASP A 161 -3.29 10.56 -14.61
N PHE A 162 -3.71 11.82 -14.61
CA PHE A 162 -3.39 12.78 -15.69
C PHE A 162 -1.88 13.02 -15.82
N ILE A 163 -1.15 13.05 -14.69
CA ILE A 163 0.28 13.32 -14.64
C ILE A 163 1.11 12.05 -14.89
N TRP A 164 0.75 10.93 -14.24
CA TRP A 164 1.57 9.71 -14.28
C TRP A 164 1.32 8.85 -15.50
N PHE A 165 0.07 8.74 -15.91
CA PHE A 165 -0.38 7.82 -16.96
C PHE A 165 -1.06 8.52 -18.14
N GLY A 166 -1.47 9.79 -17.95
CA GLY A 166 -2.24 10.57 -18.92
C GLY A 166 -1.39 11.50 -19.80
N PRO A 167 -2.05 12.52 -20.39
CA PRO A 167 -1.43 13.41 -21.39
C PRO A 167 -0.31 14.30 -20.85
N LEU A 168 -0.20 14.48 -19.52
CA LEU A 168 0.89 15.25 -18.90
C LEU A 168 2.16 14.41 -18.65
N LYS A 169 2.15 13.10 -18.95
CA LYS A 169 3.32 12.23 -18.80
C LYS A 169 4.60 12.77 -19.50
N PRO A 170 4.56 13.38 -20.71
CA PRO A 170 5.78 13.93 -21.34
C PRO A 170 6.45 15.06 -20.54
N VAL A 171 5.66 15.86 -19.79
CA VAL A 171 6.16 16.97 -18.97
C VAL A 171 6.36 16.60 -17.50
N GLN A 172 6.12 15.34 -17.14
CA GLN A 172 6.23 14.82 -15.78
C GLN A 172 7.59 15.16 -15.12
N LYS A 173 8.69 15.03 -15.88
CA LYS A 173 10.03 15.35 -15.34
C LYS A 173 10.10 16.82 -14.88
N LEU A 174 9.57 17.75 -15.66
CA LEU A 174 9.55 19.16 -15.29
C LEU A 174 8.68 19.38 -14.04
N LEU A 175 7.52 18.74 -13.96
CA LEU A 175 6.59 18.92 -12.84
C LEU A 175 7.11 18.31 -11.55
N MET A 176 7.72 17.12 -11.60
CA MET A 176 8.01 16.30 -10.42
C MET A 176 9.48 16.30 -9.99
N HIS A 177 10.42 16.66 -10.88
CA HIS A 177 11.85 16.73 -10.53
C HIS A 177 12.33 18.17 -10.23
N THR A 178 11.42 19.13 -10.21
CA THR A 178 11.71 20.53 -9.88
C THR A 178 10.94 20.94 -8.62
N PRO A 179 11.18 22.13 -8.06
CA PRO A 179 10.42 22.66 -6.92
C PRO A 179 8.91 22.76 -7.16
N LEU A 180 8.43 22.65 -8.41
CA LEU A 180 7.00 22.59 -8.73
C LEU A 180 6.28 21.42 -8.07
N VAL A 181 6.97 20.32 -7.77
CA VAL A 181 6.39 19.19 -7.01
C VAL A 181 5.78 19.63 -5.69
N ASN A 182 6.35 20.65 -5.03
CA ASN A 182 5.84 21.17 -3.77
C ASN A 182 4.43 21.76 -3.90
N ALA A 183 4.11 22.37 -5.06
CA ALA A 183 2.74 22.85 -5.32
C ALA A 183 1.73 21.71 -5.43
N PHE A 184 2.12 20.57 -6.02
CA PHE A 184 1.27 19.38 -6.08
C PHE A 184 1.11 18.71 -4.72
N ILE A 185 2.18 18.63 -3.92
CA ILE A 185 2.13 18.13 -2.55
C ILE A 185 1.17 18.99 -1.72
N PHE A 186 1.36 20.32 -1.73
CA PHE A 186 0.49 21.26 -1.03
C PHE A 186 -0.97 21.17 -1.51
N GLY A 187 -1.20 21.09 -2.82
CA GLY A 187 -2.54 20.94 -3.39
C GLY A 187 -3.23 19.64 -2.92
N SER A 188 -2.49 18.53 -2.85
CA SER A 188 -3.00 17.27 -2.32
C SER A 188 -3.31 17.36 -0.81
N GLU A 189 -2.44 17.96 -0.02
CA GLU A 189 -2.67 18.20 1.41
C GLU A 189 -3.89 19.09 1.63
N ALA A 190 -3.97 20.22 0.91
CA ALA A 190 -5.08 21.13 1.01
C ALA A 190 -6.43 20.43 0.65
N TYR A 191 -6.44 19.62 -0.40
CA TYR A 191 -7.62 18.84 -0.77
C TYR A 191 -8.05 17.89 0.34
N HIS A 192 -7.12 17.15 0.93
CA HIS A 192 -7.46 16.17 1.97
C HIS A 192 -7.82 16.84 3.30
N ASP A 193 -7.03 17.80 3.76
CA ASP A 193 -7.12 18.31 5.12
C ASP A 193 -8.16 19.44 5.27
N TYR A 194 -8.34 20.29 4.24
CA TYR A 194 -9.25 21.43 4.30
C TYR A 194 -10.58 21.24 3.54
N TYR A 195 -10.63 20.29 2.59
CA TYR A 195 -11.86 20.02 1.85
C TYR A 195 -12.47 18.66 2.24
N ARG A 196 -11.75 17.57 2.06
CA ARG A 196 -12.29 16.22 2.30
C ARG A 196 -12.56 15.94 3.77
N TRP A 197 -11.59 16.25 4.63
CA TRP A 197 -11.71 15.96 6.05
C TRP A 197 -12.96 16.57 6.68
N PRO A 198 -13.19 17.91 6.63
CA PRO A 198 -14.34 18.51 7.29
C PRO A 198 -15.67 18.11 6.66
N LEU A 199 -15.72 17.82 5.36
CA LEU A 199 -16.98 17.58 4.64
C LEU A 199 -17.41 16.10 4.61
N LYS A 200 -16.48 15.15 4.69
CA LYS A 200 -16.77 13.72 4.53
C LYS A 200 -16.05 12.84 5.52
N ASP A 201 -14.72 12.92 5.56
CA ASP A 201 -13.91 11.90 6.18
C ASP A 201 -14.00 11.95 7.71
N LYS A 202 -14.18 13.15 8.29
CA LYS A 202 -14.43 13.34 9.72
C LYS A 202 -15.67 12.58 10.19
N LYS A 203 -16.78 12.66 9.44
CA LYS A 203 -18.00 11.92 9.78
C LYS A 203 -17.76 10.42 9.73
N THR A 204 -17.11 9.92 8.68
CA THR A 204 -16.77 8.50 8.56
C THR A 204 -15.90 8.03 9.74
N PHE A 205 -14.93 8.84 10.17
CA PHE A 205 -14.09 8.55 11.32
C PHE A 205 -14.90 8.54 12.64
N GLU A 206 -15.77 9.52 12.84
CA GLU A 206 -16.64 9.62 14.04
C GLU A 206 -17.61 8.42 14.10
N ASP A 207 -18.21 8.05 12.96
CA ASP A 207 -19.11 6.90 12.86
C ASP A 207 -18.36 5.60 13.19
N TRP A 208 -17.16 5.41 12.66
CA TRP A 208 -16.30 4.27 12.98
C TRP A 208 -15.95 4.24 14.48
N ARG A 209 -15.52 5.38 15.03
CA ARG A 209 -15.14 5.51 16.44
C ARG A 209 -16.30 5.20 17.38
N ALA A 210 -17.51 5.65 17.04
CA ALA A 210 -18.68 5.47 17.87
C ALA A 210 -19.30 4.07 17.81
N ASN A 211 -19.12 3.35 16.67
CA ASN A 211 -19.85 2.12 16.36
C ASN A 211 -18.96 0.88 16.28
N THR A 212 -17.68 0.99 16.60
CA THR A 212 -16.78 -0.16 16.61
C THR A 212 -16.07 -0.30 17.96
N HIS A 213 -15.60 -1.49 18.27
CA HIS A 213 -14.84 -1.74 19.51
C HIS A 213 -13.38 -1.23 19.44
N TRP A 214 -12.96 -0.71 18.28
CA TRP A 214 -11.65 -0.08 18.07
C TRP A 214 -11.67 1.45 18.13
N GLY A 215 -12.84 2.07 18.33
CA GLY A 215 -13.03 3.51 18.38
C GLY A 215 -12.95 4.17 19.77
#